data_4d0cdb58ade69502da62f88fe7a788a9
#
_entry.id   4d0cdb58ade69502da62f88fe7a788a9
#
_cell.length_a   1.000
_cell.length_b   1.000
_cell.length_c   1.000
_cell.angle_alpha   90.00
_cell.angle_beta   90.00
_cell.angle_gamma   90.00
#
_symmetry.space_group_name_H-M   'P 1'
#
loop_
_entity.id
_entity.type
_entity.pdbx_description
1 polymer ?
#
loop_
_entity_poly.entity_id
_entity_poly.type
_entity_poly.pdbx_seq_one_letter_code
_entity_poly.pdbx_strand_id
1 'polypeptide(L)'
;MKKLQLFLLVAVLAFVSCGDYQKLLKSNDAELKYNRAVQYFDKKDFVRASTLFDAVSSYYKGTDRSETVLNYMARSYIGQKDYFTASEYYKTYIKTYPKGKFAIESKYMIAFCYYQDSPDARLDQAATHHAVAAFQEFLELYPESERVADANKLLEEMNNKLAYKGYLNAKLYFNLGNYMGNNYESCVITAQNALKNFPSTIHREELSMLILESKYQLATQSFEEKKVERYRNTIDEYYNYINEFPQGKFKKQADKIFNESKKIAKD
;
A
#
# COMPACT_ATOMS: atom_id res chain seq x y z
N MET A 1 -25.92 -9.60 44.82
CA MET A 1 -24.88 -9.12 45.74
C MET A 1 -23.47 -9.50 45.27
N LYS A 2 -23.12 -10.77 45.03
CA LYS A 2 -21.76 -11.19 44.59
C LYS A 2 -21.27 -10.54 43.29
N LYS A 3 -22.12 -10.34 42.28
CA LYS A 3 -21.76 -9.67 41.02
C LYS A 3 -21.45 -8.17 41.20
N LEU A 4 -22.17 -7.50 42.11
CA LEU A 4 -21.93 -6.09 42.41
C LEU A 4 -20.64 -5.91 43.23
N GLN A 5 -20.34 -6.83 44.15
CA GLN A 5 -19.07 -6.83 44.90
C GLN A 5 -17.88 -7.11 43.97
N LEU A 6 -18.01 -8.02 43.00
CA LEU A 6 -16.98 -8.28 41.98
C LEU A 6 -16.75 -7.06 41.09
N PHE A 7 -17.81 -6.37 40.70
CA PHE A 7 -17.71 -5.14 39.89
C PHE A 7 -17.03 -4.00 40.67
N LEU A 8 -17.38 -3.83 41.96
CA LEU A 8 -16.73 -2.87 42.85
C LEU A 8 -15.25 -3.18 43.07
N LEU A 9 -14.87 -4.46 43.20
CA LEU A 9 -13.49 -4.89 43.36
C LEU A 9 -12.66 -4.59 42.12
N VAL A 10 -13.21 -4.83 40.93
CA VAL A 10 -12.55 -4.52 39.64
C VAL A 10 -12.40 -3.00 39.45
N ALA A 11 -13.41 -2.22 39.83
CA ALA A 11 -13.35 -0.76 39.77
C ALA A 11 -12.25 -0.20 40.69
N VAL A 12 -12.15 -0.70 41.95
CA VAL A 12 -11.09 -0.25 42.88
C VAL A 12 -9.68 -0.58 42.36
N LEU A 13 -9.48 -1.77 41.77
CA LEU A 13 -8.19 -2.15 41.17
C LEU A 13 -7.80 -1.24 39.99
N ALA A 14 -8.77 -0.77 39.19
CA ALA A 14 -8.53 0.16 38.09
C ALA A 14 -8.07 1.55 38.60
N PHE A 15 -8.60 2.05 39.70
CA PHE A 15 -8.19 3.35 40.26
C PHE A 15 -6.79 3.32 40.89
N VAL A 16 -6.37 2.20 41.51
CA VAL A 16 -5.02 2.08 42.09
C VAL A 16 -3.94 2.09 41.01
N SER A 17 -4.18 1.42 39.89
CA SER A 17 -3.22 1.40 38.76
C SER A 17 -2.97 2.76 38.12
N CYS A 18 -3.99 3.65 38.11
CA CYS A 18 -3.87 4.99 37.53
C CYS A 18 -3.00 5.92 38.42
N GLY A 19 -3.08 5.78 39.74
CA GLY A 19 -2.31 6.58 40.70
C GLY A 19 -0.79 6.34 40.62
N ASP A 20 -0.36 5.12 40.46
CA ASP A 20 1.07 4.75 40.43
C ASP A 20 1.74 5.21 39.10
N TYR A 21 1.01 5.13 37.99
CA TYR A 21 1.49 5.65 36.70
C TYR A 21 1.67 7.18 36.73
N GLN A 22 0.74 7.90 37.33
CA GLN A 22 0.86 9.36 37.47
C GLN A 22 2.04 9.79 38.38
N LYS A 23 2.30 9.04 39.46
CA LYS A 23 3.49 9.24 40.29
C LYS A 23 4.78 9.00 39.50
N LEU A 24 4.80 7.92 38.67
CA LEU A 24 5.92 7.59 37.84
C LEU A 24 6.21 8.69 36.79
N LEU A 25 5.18 9.23 36.14
CA LEU A 25 5.35 10.34 35.18
C LEU A 25 5.96 11.60 35.81
N LYS A 26 5.61 11.88 37.07
CA LYS A 26 6.14 13.03 37.83
C LYS A 26 7.51 12.77 38.48
N SER A 27 7.98 11.53 38.49
CA SER A 27 9.31 11.18 39.01
C SER A 27 10.42 11.86 38.17
N ASN A 28 11.52 12.24 38.80
CA ASN A 28 12.75 12.69 38.11
C ASN A 28 13.71 11.53 37.82
N ASP A 29 13.37 10.29 38.21
CA ASP A 29 14.20 9.11 37.99
C ASP A 29 14.02 8.61 36.56
N ALA A 30 14.95 8.96 35.69
CA ALA A 30 14.94 8.56 34.28
C ALA A 30 15.14 7.05 34.09
N GLU A 31 15.97 6.42 34.95
CA GLU A 31 16.22 4.98 34.89
C GLU A 31 14.97 4.19 35.27
N LEU A 32 14.28 4.60 36.32
CA LEU A 32 13.02 4.00 36.71
C LEU A 32 11.97 4.12 35.59
N LYS A 33 11.84 5.31 35.00
CA LYS A 33 10.91 5.54 33.86
C LYS A 33 11.24 4.64 32.67
N TYR A 34 12.54 4.55 32.29
CA TYR A 34 12.98 3.70 31.20
C TYR A 34 12.62 2.23 31.44
N ASN A 35 12.97 1.71 32.60
CA ASN A 35 12.69 0.32 32.95
C ASN A 35 11.18 0.01 32.96
N ARG A 36 10.36 0.95 33.42
CA ARG A 36 8.90 0.83 33.38
C ARG A 36 8.36 0.96 31.95
N ALA A 37 8.94 1.80 31.11
CA ALA A 37 8.57 1.89 29.69
C ALA A 37 8.77 0.56 28.98
N VAL A 38 9.90 -0.11 29.19
CA VAL A 38 10.18 -1.45 28.66
C VAL A 38 9.14 -2.46 29.17
N GLN A 39 8.84 -2.47 30.48
CA GLN A 39 7.80 -3.35 31.05
C GLN A 39 6.40 -3.12 30.45
N TYR A 40 6.01 -1.87 30.17
CA TYR A 40 4.74 -1.56 29.49
C TYR A 40 4.77 -2.03 28.04
N PHE A 41 5.90 -1.82 27.34
CA PHE A 41 6.09 -2.30 25.97
C PHE A 41 5.93 -3.82 25.88
N ASP A 42 6.57 -4.58 26.77
CA ASP A 42 6.50 -6.04 26.81
C ASP A 42 5.09 -6.55 27.09
N LYS A 43 4.33 -5.79 27.90
CA LYS A 43 2.89 -6.04 28.16
C LYS A 43 1.96 -5.56 27.05
N LYS A 44 2.49 -5.02 25.94
CA LYS A 44 1.75 -4.42 24.83
C LYS A 44 0.92 -3.19 25.21
N ASP A 45 1.24 -2.55 26.34
CA ASP A 45 0.68 -1.25 26.71
C ASP A 45 1.51 -0.13 26.06
N PHE A 46 1.36 -0.04 24.73
CA PHE A 46 2.20 0.80 23.90
C PHE A 46 1.98 2.30 24.14
N VAL A 47 0.80 2.70 24.60
CA VAL A 47 0.50 4.11 24.93
C VAL A 47 1.31 4.54 26.15
N ARG A 48 1.30 3.76 27.24
CA ARG A 48 2.11 4.10 28.41
C ARG A 48 3.60 3.97 28.12
N ALA A 49 4.00 2.98 27.31
CA ALA A 49 5.39 2.80 26.91
C ALA A 49 5.91 4.03 26.13
N SER A 50 5.22 4.46 25.07
CA SER A 50 5.63 5.62 24.27
C SER A 50 5.71 6.91 25.10
N THR A 51 4.75 7.16 25.97
CA THR A 51 4.73 8.32 26.85
C THR A 51 5.96 8.35 27.80
N LEU A 52 6.34 7.21 28.36
CA LEU A 52 7.51 7.13 29.24
C LEU A 52 8.84 7.21 28.47
N PHE A 53 8.93 6.60 27.28
CA PHE A 53 10.10 6.75 26.42
C PHE A 53 10.28 8.20 25.99
N ASP A 54 9.21 8.91 25.65
CA ASP A 54 9.26 10.34 25.34
C ASP A 54 9.79 11.15 26.54
N ALA A 55 9.26 10.88 27.74
CA ALA A 55 9.67 11.56 28.96
C ALA A 55 11.16 11.37 29.33
N VAL A 56 11.81 10.33 28.81
CA VAL A 56 13.25 10.07 29.05
C VAL A 56 14.14 10.35 27.85
N SER A 57 13.56 10.66 26.69
CA SER A 57 14.29 10.84 25.43
C SER A 57 15.36 11.92 25.52
N SER A 58 15.04 13.05 26.12
CA SER A 58 15.97 14.18 26.33
C SER A 58 17.11 13.83 27.31
N TYR A 59 16.82 13.03 28.33
CA TYR A 59 17.82 12.61 29.33
C TYR A 59 18.88 11.70 28.70
N TYR A 60 18.46 10.76 27.82
CA TYR A 60 19.38 9.83 27.17
C TYR A 60 20.00 10.37 25.87
N LYS A 61 19.65 11.59 25.45
CA LYS A 61 20.20 12.18 24.22
C LYS A 61 21.75 12.19 24.25
N GLY A 62 22.34 11.62 23.19
CA GLY A 62 23.80 11.51 23.06
C GLY A 62 24.44 10.36 23.86
N THR A 63 23.65 9.51 24.50
CA THR A 63 24.15 8.28 25.18
C THR A 63 23.87 7.05 24.30
N ASP A 64 24.49 5.91 24.64
CA ASP A 64 24.24 4.63 23.95
C ASP A 64 22.77 4.17 24.02
N ARG A 65 22.01 4.65 24.99
CA ARG A 65 20.58 4.35 25.13
C ARG A 65 19.68 5.17 24.22
N SER A 66 20.13 6.30 23.74
CA SER A 66 19.35 7.19 22.88
C SER A 66 18.82 6.48 21.65
N GLU A 67 19.66 5.68 21.00
CA GLU A 67 19.31 4.87 19.85
C GLU A 67 18.20 3.85 20.17
N THR A 68 18.32 3.18 21.31
CA THR A 68 17.35 2.18 21.77
C THR A 68 16.01 2.81 22.15
N VAL A 69 16.03 3.97 22.83
CA VAL A 69 14.82 4.73 23.18
C VAL A 69 14.04 5.11 21.92
N LEU A 70 14.73 5.67 20.92
CA LEU A 70 14.10 6.09 19.67
C LEU A 70 13.45 4.90 18.91
N ASN A 71 14.13 3.76 18.89
CA ASN A 71 13.58 2.53 18.30
C ASN A 71 12.36 2.02 19.08
N TYR A 72 12.36 2.03 20.41
CA TYR A 72 11.20 1.65 21.21
C TYR A 72 10.02 2.60 21.00
N MET A 73 10.26 3.90 20.85
CA MET A 73 9.21 4.88 20.51
C MET A 73 8.55 4.52 19.19
N ALA A 74 9.33 4.35 18.12
CA ALA A 74 8.80 3.96 16.81
C ALA A 74 7.97 2.66 16.88
N ARG A 75 8.50 1.62 17.54
CA ARG A 75 7.82 0.33 17.71
C ARG A 75 6.56 0.44 18.58
N SER A 76 6.53 1.35 19.55
CA SER A 76 5.34 1.58 20.36
C SER A 76 4.22 2.20 19.53
N TYR A 77 4.51 3.09 18.58
CA TYR A 77 3.52 3.62 17.64
C TYR A 77 3.05 2.58 16.63
N ILE A 78 3.92 1.67 16.18
CA ILE A 78 3.49 0.48 15.42
C ILE A 78 2.46 -0.33 16.22
N GLY A 79 2.73 -0.58 17.50
CA GLY A 79 1.80 -1.31 18.37
C GLY A 79 0.46 -0.61 18.60
N GLN A 80 0.43 0.71 18.52
CA GLN A 80 -0.77 1.54 18.54
C GLN A 80 -1.49 1.64 17.19
N LYS A 81 -0.89 1.10 16.10
CA LYS A 81 -1.32 1.26 14.71
C LYS A 81 -1.30 2.70 14.21
N ASP A 82 -0.53 3.55 14.86
CA ASP A 82 -0.23 4.91 14.40
C ASP A 82 1.00 4.86 13.49
N TYR A 83 0.78 4.41 12.26
CA TYR A 83 1.84 4.18 11.29
C TYR A 83 2.47 5.49 10.81
N PHE A 84 1.69 6.56 10.74
CA PHE A 84 2.21 7.88 10.39
C PHE A 84 3.29 8.33 11.40
N THR A 85 2.94 8.37 12.68
CA THR A 85 3.88 8.77 13.74
C THR A 85 5.07 7.81 13.84
N ALA A 86 4.83 6.49 13.70
CA ALA A 86 5.89 5.49 13.67
C ALA A 86 6.91 5.77 12.55
N SER A 87 6.43 6.09 11.33
CA SER A 87 7.30 6.39 10.19
C SER A 87 8.19 7.62 10.46
N GLU A 88 7.67 8.66 11.11
CA GLU A 88 8.44 9.86 11.46
C GLU A 88 9.54 9.56 12.49
N TYR A 89 9.27 8.68 13.47
CA TYR A 89 10.30 8.22 14.40
C TYR A 89 11.38 7.38 13.71
N TYR A 90 11.02 6.49 12.78
CA TYR A 90 12.00 5.74 11.98
C TYR A 90 12.82 6.64 11.05
N LYS A 91 12.24 7.66 10.43
CA LYS A 91 12.98 8.66 9.65
C LYS A 91 13.94 9.46 10.53
N THR A 92 13.49 9.86 11.71
CA THR A 92 14.32 10.53 12.71
C THR A 92 15.48 9.61 13.14
N TYR A 93 15.21 8.31 13.31
CA TYR A 93 16.24 7.33 13.61
C TYR A 93 17.31 7.29 12.53
N ILE A 94 16.92 7.12 11.25
CA ILE A 94 17.86 7.06 10.12
C ILE A 94 18.69 8.35 10.02
N LYS A 95 18.05 9.51 10.23
CA LYS A 95 18.75 10.81 10.20
C LYS A 95 19.79 10.94 11.31
N THR A 96 19.50 10.42 12.50
CA THR A 96 20.34 10.56 13.69
C THR A 96 21.40 9.46 13.76
N TYR A 97 21.05 8.23 13.38
CA TYR A 97 21.88 7.03 13.47
C TYR A 97 21.92 6.27 12.14
N PRO A 98 22.49 6.84 11.06
CA PRO A 98 22.46 6.23 9.73
C PRO A 98 23.19 4.90 9.63
N LYS A 99 24.12 4.64 10.57
CA LYS A 99 24.87 3.38 10.72
C LYS A 99 24.55 2.65 12.03
N GLY A 100 23.46 3.02 12.69
CA GLY A 100 23.03 2.43 13.95
C GLY A 100 22.53 1.00 13.76
N LYS A 101 22.48 0.25 14.87
CA LYS A 101 22.11 -1.17 14.89
C LYS A 101 20.69 -1.45 14.36
N PHE A 102 19.80 -0.46 14.38
CA PHE A 102 18.44 -0.58 13.86
C PHE A 102 18.25 0.13 12.50
N ALA A 103 19.32 0.62 11.84
CA ALA A 103 19.20 1.42 10.62
C ALA A 103 18.52 0.66 9.48
N ILE A 104 18.94 -0.57 9.21
CA ILE A 104 18.37 -1.43 8.17
C ILE A 104 16.90 -1.71 8.46
N GLU A 105 16.57 -2.13 9.69
CA GLU A 105 15.19 -2.39 10.09
C GLU A 105 14.34 -1.13 10.03
N SER A 106 14.86 0.03 10.46
CA SER A 106 14.15 1.31 10.40
C SER A 106 13.81 1.71 8.97
N LYS A 107 14.73 1.47 8.02
CA LYS A 107 14.49 1.75 6.59
C LYS A 107 13.36 0.88 6.03
N TYR A 108 13.36 -0.42 6.35
CA TYR A 108 12.25 -1.32 6.01
C TYR A 108 10.93 -0.87 6.66
N MET A 109 10.97 -0.51 7.95
CA MET A 109 9.77 -0.14 8.70
C MET A 109 9.13 1.17 8.22
N ILE A 110 9.89 2.10 7.64
CA ILE A 110 9.32 3.27 6.96
C ILE A 110 8.42 2.82 5.80
N ALA A 111 8.92 1.94 4.95
CA ALA A 111 8.14 1.39 3.84
C ALA A 111 6.91 0.60 4.32
N PHE A 112 7.08 -0.20 5.38
CA PHE A 112 6.01 -0.95 6.01
C PHE A 112 4.90 -0.05 6.59
N CYS A 113 5.26 1.08 7.20
CA CYS A 113 4.28 2.06 7.68
C CYS A 113 3.42 2.61 6.53
N TYR A 114 4.03 3.02 5.42
CA TYR A 114 3.30 3.47 4.23
C TYR A 114 2.42 2.37 3.62
N TYR A 115 2.90 1.12 3.64
CA TYR A 115 2.11 -0.04 3.22
C TYR A 115 0.84 -0.18 4.07
N GLN A 116 0.97 -0.07 5.41
CA GLN A 116 -0.17 -0.16 6.33
C GLN A 116 -1.16 1.00 6.18
N ASP A 117 -0.68 2.19 5.83
CA ASP A 117 -1.50 3.38 5.59
C ASP A 117 -2.11 3.41 4.18
N SER A 118 -1.70 2.48 3.30
CA SER A 118 -2.20 2.42 1.93
C SER A 118 -3.70 2.04 1.91
N PRO A 119 -4.58 2.92 1.42
CA PRO A 119 -6.03 2.71 1.46
C PRO A 119 -6.52 1.74 0.37
N ASP A 120 -7.85 1.53 0.31
CA ASP A 120 -8.48 0.83 -0.80
C ASP A 120 -8.14 1.48 -2.15
N ALA A 121 -7.99 0.65 -3.20
CA ALA A 121 -7.60 1.11 -4.54
C ALA A 121 -8.50 2.19 -5.14
N ARG A 122 -9.77 2.29 -4.71
CA ARG A 122 -10.72 3.32 -5.17
C ARG A 122 -10.43 4.71 -4.63
N LEU A 123 -9.70 4.80 -3.51
CA LEU A 123 -9.34 6.06 -2.85
C LEU A 123 -8.05 6.64 -3.43
N ASP A 124 -7.58 7.76 -2.88
CA ASP A 124 -6.28 8.34 -3.20
C ASP A 124 -5.15 7.36 -2.88
N GLN A 125 -4.14 7.28 -3.74
CA GLN A 125 -3.07 6.31 -3.64
C GLN A 125 -1.71 6.93 -3.27
N ALA A 126 -1.67 8.13 -2.70
CA ALA A 126 -0.42 8.78 -2.31
C ALA A 126 0.41 7.91 -1.35
N ALA A 127 -0.22 7.34 -0.31
CA ALA A 127 0.47 6.42 0.62
C ALA A 127 1.01 5.17 -0.09
N THR A 128 0.27 4.61 -1.07
CA THR A 128 0.72 3.47 -1.87
C THR A 128 1.95 3.81 -2.71
N HIS A 129 1.98 4.99 -3.34
CA HIS A 129 3.17 5.46 -4.07
C HIS A 129 4.38 5.67 -3.15
N HIS A 130 4.15 6.20 -1.94
CA HIS A 130 5.22 6.31 -0.94
C HIS A 130 5.73 4.94 -0.49
N ALA A 131 4.85 3.95 -0.32
CA ALA A 131 5.25 2.58 0.01
C ALA A 131 6.12 1.97 -1.09
N VAL A 132 5.69 2.07 -2.36
CA VAL A 132 6.45 1.58 -3.52
C VAL A 132 7.85 2.19 -3.55
N ALA A 133 7.95 3.52 -3.48
CA ALA A 133 9.23 4.22 -3.51
C ALA A 133 10.14 3.82 -2.33
N ALA A 134 9.57 3.70 -1.13
CA ALA A 134 10.35 3.34 0.06
C ALA A 134 10.82 1.88 0.05
N PHE A 135 10.02 0.92 -0.47
CA PHE A 135 10.47 -0.46 -0.65
C PHE A 135 11.55 -0.57 -1.73
N GLN A 136 11.40 0.14 -2.86
CA GLN A 136 12.43 0.17 -3.91
C GLN A 136 13.75 0.70 -3.37
N GLU A 137 13.73 1.81 -2.65
CA GLU A 137 14.91 2.38 -2.01
C GLU A 137 15.53 1.42 -0.99
N PHE A 138 14.71 0.71 -0.18
CA PHE A 138 15.20 -0.31 0.75
C PHE A 138 15.92 -1.45 0.02
N LEU A 139 15.32 -1.99 -1.04
CA LEU A 139 15.90 -3.10 -1.82
C LEU A 139 17.19 -2.71 -2.54
N GLU A 140 17.30 -1.46 -2.99
CA GLU A 140 18.51 -0.91 -3.61
C GLU A 140 19.65 -0.76 -2.58
N LEU A 141 19.34 -0.23 -1.39
CA LEU A 141 20.34 0.03 -0.36
C LEU A 141 20.80 -1.21 0.41
N TYR A 142 19.91 -2.21 0.54
CA TYR A 142 20.15 -3.39 1.39
C TYR A 142 19.78 -4.71 0.70
N PRO A 143 20.41 -5.03 -0.46
CA PRO A 143 20.06 -6.21 -1.25
C PRO A 143 20.33 -7.55 -0.54
N GLU A 144 21.18 -7.56 0.48
CA GLU A 144 21.53 -8.75 1.27
C GLU A 144 20.72 -8.86 2.58
N SER A 145 19.75 -7.98 2.82
CA SER A 145 18.95 -8.01 4.05
C SER A 145 18.00 -9.21 4.09
N GLU A 146 17.82 -9.80 5.26
CA GLU A 146 16.80 -10.84 5.50
C GLU A 146 15.36 -10.38 5.17
N ARG A 147 15.13 -9.06 5.09
CA ARG A 147 13.84 -8.45 4.75
C ARG A 147 13.58 -8.36 3.25
N VAL A 148 14.54 -8.72 2.38
CA VAL A 148 14.41 -8.58 0.91
C VAL A 148 13.23 -9.37 0.37
N ALA A 149 13.02 -10.61 0.80
CA ALA A 149 11.90 -11.42 0.34
C ALA A 149 10.55 -10.83 0.72
N ASP A 150 10.43 -10.32 1.95
CA ASP A 150 9.21 -9.68 2.45
C ASP A 150 8.97 -8.34 1.75
N ALA A 151 10.00 -7.52 1.59
CA ALA A 151 9.93 -6.24 0.88
C ALA A 151 9.48 -6.40 -0.58
N ASN A 152 10.02 -7.39 -1.31
CA ASN A 152 9.60 -7.69 -2.69
C ASN A 152 8.12 -8.10 -2.75
N LYS A 153 7.67 -8.94 -1.84
CA LYS A 153 6.26 -9.36 -1.75
C LYS A 153 5.34 -8.15 -1.54
N LEU A 154 5.65 -7.29 -0.56
CA LEU A 154 4.83 -6.12 -0.25
C LEU A 154 4.88 -5.08 -1.38
N LEU A 155 6.02 -4.92 -2.04
CA LEU A 155 6.17 -4.09 -3.24
C LEU A 155 5.28 -4.58 -4.39
N GLU A 156 5.24 -5.90 -4.62
CA GLU A 156 4.37 -6.50 -5.63
C GLU A 156 2.88 -6.28 -5.30
N GLU A 157 2.48 -6.44 -4.05
CA GLU A 157 1.12 -6.15 -3.59
C GLU A 157 0.73 -4.68 -3.87
N MET A 158 1.64 -3.72 -3.61
CA MET A 158 1.39 -2.30 -3.88
C MET A 158 1.30 -2.01 -5.37
N ASN A 159 2.18 -2.59 -6.18
CA ASN A 159 2.12 -2.46 -7.63
C ASN A 159 0.82 -3.04 -8.21
N ASN A 160 0.38 -4.19 -7.72
CA ASN A 160 -0.91 -4.77 -8.12
C ASN A 160 -2.11 -3.88 -7.70
N LYS A 161 -2.06 -3.25 -6.52
CA LYS A 161 -3.07 -2.28 -6.09
C LYS A 161 -3.13 -1.06 -7.02
N LEU A 162 -1.99 -0.51 -7.41
CA LEU A 162 -1.93 0.62 -8.37
C LEU A 162 -2.40 0.21 -9.77
N ALA A 163 -2.04 -0.98 -10.23
CA ALA A 163 -2.55 -1.55 -11.48
C ALA A 163 -4.08 -1.73 -11.43
N TYR A 164 -4.60 -2.21 -10.31
CA TYR A 164 -6.05 -2.33 -10.11
C TYR A 164 -6.75 -0.97 -10.12
N LYS A 165 -6.14 0.06 -9.55
CA LYS A 165 -6.63 1.45 -9.70
C LYS A 165 -6.70 1.86 -11.17
N GLY A 166 -5.66 1.54 -11.95
CA GLY A 166 -5.63 1.76 -13.41
C GLY A 166 -6.77 1.03 -14.12
N TYR A 167 -6.99 -0.24 -13.76
CA TYR A 167 -8.12 -1.03 -14.28
C TYR A 167 -9.47 -0.40 -13.95
N LEU A 168 -9.71 0.03 -12.70
CA LEU A 168 -10.95 0.68 -12.29
C LEU A 168 -11.21 1.97 -13.08
N ASN A 169 -10.17 2.77 -13.31
CA ASN A 169 -10.26 4.00 -14.10
C ASN A 169 -10.55 3.69 -15.57
N ALA A 170 -9.86 2.72 -16.18
CA ALA A 170 -10.13 2.29 -17.55
C ALA A 170 -11.57 1.77 -17.70
N LYS A 171 -12.03 0.94 -16.75
CA LYS A 171 -13.40 0.42 -16.75
C LYS A 171 -14.45 1.52 -16.58
N LEU A 172 -14.16 2.56 -15.79
CA LEU A 172 -15.03 3.74 -15.69
C LEU A 172 -15.19 4.41 -17.06
N TYR A 173 -14.08 4.67 -17.78
CA TYR A 173 -14.12 5.23 -19.13
C TYR A 173 -14.88 4.32 -20.10
N PHE A 174 -14.65 3.02 -20.05
CA PHE A 174 -15.41 2.06 -20.87
C PHE A 174 -16.91 2.16 -20.62
N ASN A 175 -17.34 2.22 -19.37
CA ASN A 175 -18.75 2.31 -18.99
C ASN A 175 -19.40 3.65 -19.38
N LEU A 176 -18.64 4.73 -19.43
CA LEU A 176 -19.09 6.03 -19.89
C LEU A 176 -19.31 6.04 -21.41
N GLY A 177 -18.59 5.23 -22.18
CA GLY A 177 -18.74 5.11 -23.62
C GLY A 177 -18.63 6.46 -24.33
N ASN A 178 -19.67 6.89 -25.04
CA ASN A 178 -19.72 8.18 -25.73
C ASN A 178 -20.39 9.31 -24.91
N TYR A 179 -20.62 9.10 -23.62
CA TYR A 179 -21.21 10.15 -22.79
C TYR A 179 -20.20 11.32 -22.64
N MET A 180 -20.60 12.50 -23.12
CA MET A 180 -19.81 13.75 -23.10
C MET A 180 -18.39 13.65 -23.72
N GLY A 181 -18.15 12.68 -24.61
CA GLY A 181 -16.88 12.55 -25.31
C GLY A 181 -16.53 11.11 -25.67
N ASN A 182 -15.34 10.93 -26.25
CA ASN A 182 -14.83 9.62 -26.67
C ASN A 182 -14.13 8.90 -25.51
N ASN A 183 -14.89 8.33 -24.58
CA ASN A 183 -14.33 7.66 -23.41
C ASN A 183 -13.73 6.28 -23.74
N TYR A 184 -14.12 5.63 -24.85
CA TYR A 184 -13.47 4.38 -25.28
C TYR A 184 -11.99 4.59 -25.61
N GLU A 185 -11.63 5.73 -26.24
CA GLU A 185 -10.23 6.08 -26.48
C GLU A 185 -9.49 6.34 -25.15
N SER A 186 -10.11 7.06 -24.23
CA SER A 186 -9.59 7.28 -22.88
C SER A 186 -9.41 5.96 -22.12
N CYS A 187 -10.30 4.98 -22.30
CA CYS A 187 -10.16 3.64 -21.75
C CYS A 187 -8.90 2.94 -22.29
N VAL A 188 -8.69 2.95 -23.62
CA VAL A 188 -7.51 2.35 -24.26
C VAL A 188 -6.23 2.95 -23.70
N ILE A 189 -6.13 4.29 -23.67
CA ILE A 189 -4.94 5.00 -23.17
C ILE A 189 -4.69 4.66 -21.70
N THR A 190 -5.73 4.67 -20.87
CA THR A 190 -5.61 4.40 -19.43
C THR A 190 -5.17 2.96 -19.17
N ALA A 191 -5.76 1.99 -19.88
CA ALA A 191 -5.39 0.58 -19.75
C ALA A 191 -3.95 0.31 -20.25
N GLN A 192 -3.54 0.90 -21.37
CA GLN A 192 -2.18 0.80 -21.89
C GLN A 192 -1.15 1.40 -20.93
N ASN A 193 -1.44 2.55 -20.32
CA ASN A 193 -0.58 3.14 -19.30
C ASN A 193 -0.46 2.25 -18.07
N ALA A 194 -1.54 1.61 -17.62
CA ALA A 194 -1.49 0.67 -16.51
C ALA A 194 -0.63 -0.56 -16.85
N LEU A 195 -0.77 -1.15 -18.04
CA LEU A 195 0.05 -2.27 -18.50
C LEU A 195 1.55 -1.90 -18.65
N LYS A 196 1.84 -0.68 -19.11
CA LYS A 196 3.20 -0.18 -19.24
C LYS A 196 3.87 0.03 -17.88
N ASN A 197 3.15 0.61 -16.93
CA ASN A 197 3.68 0.92 -15.60
C ASN A 197 3.78 -0.31 -14.69
N PHE A 198 2.90 -1.30 -14.90
CA PHE A 198 2.81 -2.51 -14.08
C PHE A 198 2.78 -3.77 -14.96
N PRO A 199 3.88 -4.11 -15.65
CA PRO A 199 3.89 -5.17 -16.65
C PRO A 199 3.64 -6.56 -16.07
N SER A 200 3.96 -6.80 -14.80
CA SER A 200 3.76 -8.09 -14.12
C SER A 200 2.44 -8.18 -13.33
N THR A 201 1.51 -7.24 -13.53
CA THR A 201 0.26 -7.22 -12.76
C THR A 201 -0.61 -8.44 -13.03
N ILE A 202 -1.28 -8.91 -11.97
CA ILE A 202 -2.31 -9.97 -12.07
C ILE A 202 -3.55 -9.52 -12.86
N HIS A 203 -3.73 -8.20 -13.07
CA HIS A 203 -4.86 -7.61 -13.81
C HIS A 203 -4.58 -7.44 -15.31
N ARG A 204 -3.52 -8.09 -15.81
CA ARG A 204 -3.05 -7.89 -17.18
C ARG A 204 -4.08 -8.33 -18.21
N GLU A 205 -4.70 -9.50 -18.01
CA GLU A 205 -5.71 -10.01 -18.93
C GLU A 205 -6.98 -9.13 -18.99
N GLU A 206 -7.44 -8.64 -17.83
CA GLU A 206 -8.60 -7.72 -17.76
C GLU A 206 -8.32 -6.39 -18.48
N LEU A 207 -7.12 -5.82 -18.29
CA LEU A 207 -6.71 -4.60 -18.96
C LEU A 207 -6.62 -4.81 -20.48
N SER A 208 -6.02 -5.90 -20.94
CA SER A 208 -5.90 -6.24 -22.36
C SER A 208 -7.28 -6.46 -22.99
N MET A 209 -8.21 -7.09 -22.27
CA MET A 209 -9.57 -7.27 -22.75
C MET A 209 -10.32 -5.94 -22.85
N LEU A 210 -10.16 -5.01 -21.89
CA LEU A 210 -10.76 -3.68 -21.98
C LEU A 210 -10.26 -2.88 -23.19
N ILE A 211 -8.97 -3.04 -23.55
CA ILE A 211 -8.41 -2.42 -24.76
C ILE A 211 -9.12 -2.98 -26.00
N LEU A 212 -9.20 -4.30 -26.11
CA LEU A 212 -9.86 -4.97 -27.25
C LEU A 212 -11.34 -4.54 -27.38
N GLU A 213 -12.09 -4.60 -26.29
CA GLU A 213 -13.49 -4.19 -26.26
C GLU A 213 -13.67 -2.71 -26.63
N SER A 214 -12.82 -1.83 -26.12
CA SER A 214 -12.89 -0.40 -26.41
C SER A 214 -12.58 -0.09 -27.87
N LYS A 215 -11.58 -0.75 -28.47
CA LYS A 215 -11.28 -0.63 -29.90
C LYS A 215 -12.45 -1.14 -30.75
N TYR A 216 -13.08 -2.24 -30.36
CA TYR A 216 -14.27 -2.75 -31.02
C TYR A 216 -15.45 -1.76 -30.96
N GLN A 217 -15.70 -1.15 -29.79
CA GLN A 217 -16.75 -0.14 -29.65
C GLN A 217 -16.43 1.11 -30.51
N LEU A 218 -15.19 1.55 -30.54
CA LEU A 218 -14.72 2.63 -31.41
C LEU A 218 -14.98 2.33 -32.91
N ALA A 219 -14.72 1.09 -33.34
CA ALA A 219 -14.98 0.64 -34.70
C ALA A 219 -16.49 0.62 -35.04
N THR A 220 -17.28 0.04 -34.12
CA THR A 220 -18.73 -0.09 -34.28
C THR A 220 -19.44 1.26 -34.44
N GLN A 221 -18.96 2.28 -33.71
CA GLN A 221 -19.56 3.62 -33.65
C GLN A 221 -18.87 4.62 -34.58
N SER A 222 -18.03 4.15 -35.51
CA SER A 222 -17.35 4.98 -36.48
C SER A 222 -18.19 5.41 -37.63
N PHE A 223 -17.86 6.58 -38.21
CA PHE A 223 -18.31 6.94 -39.57
C PHE A 223 -17.74 5.93 -40.58
N GLU A 224 -18.49 5.72 -41.67
CA GLU A 224 -18.16 4.69 -42.69
C GLU A 224 -16.71 4.81 -43.21
N GLU A 225 -16.22 6.03 -43.42
CA GLU A 225 -14.86 6.30 -43.94
C GLU A 225 -13.73 5.74 -43.07
N LYS A 226 -13.96 5.62 -41.74
CA LYS A 226 -12.93 5.12 -40.78
C LYS A 226 -13.24 3.72 -40.25
N LYS A 227 -14.37 3.17 -40.61
CA LYS A 227 -14.91 1.94 -40.02
C LYS A 227 -14.04 0.74 -40.33
N VAL A 228 -13.64 0.54 -41.57
CA VAL A 228 -12.78 -0.56 -42.01
C VAL A 228 -11.43 -0.51 -41.35
N GLU A 229 -10.79 0.66 -41.30
CA GLU A 229 -9.51 0.85 -40.62
C GLU A 229 -9.61 0.49 -39.12
N ARG A 230 -10.62 0.95 -38.42
CA ARG A 230 -10.81 0.70 -36.99
C ARG A 230 -11.13 -0.77 -36.69
N TYR A 231 -11.85 -1.46 -37.55
CA TYR A 231 -12.04 -2.91 -37.43
C TYR A 231 -10.74 -3.68 -37.66
N ARG A 232 -9.86 -3.24 -38.58
CA ARG A 232 -8.51 -3.80 -38.74
C ARG A 232 -7.70 -3.62 -37.47
N ASN A 233 -7.70 -2.42 -36.88
CA ASN A 233 -7.02 -2.15 -35.59
C ASN A 233 -7.60 -3.01 -34.43
N THR A 234 -8.88 -3.37 -34.49
CA THR A 234 -9.49 -4.30 -33.52
C THR A 234 -9.02 -5.74 -33.74
N ILE A 235 -8.84 -6.15 -34.99
CA ILE A 235 -8.31 -7.47 -35.34
C ILE A 235 -6.84 -7.60 -34.89
N ASP A 236 -6.04 -6.55 -35.10
CA ASP A 236 -4.64 -6.52 -34.62
C ASP A 236 -4.59 -6.64 -33.09
N GLU A 237 -5.48 -5.96 -32.39
CA GLU A 237 -5.58 -6.08 -30.93
C GLU A 237 -6.05 -7.45 -30.46
N TYR A 238 -6.94 -8.10 -31.19
CA TYR A 238 -7.31 -9.49 -30.92
C TYR A 238 -6.09 -10.42 -31.01
N TYR A 239 -5.23 -10.25 -32.01
CA TYR A 239 -4.02 -11.07 -32.12
C TYR A 239 -3.03 -10.77 -30.98
N ASN A 240 -2.91 -9.54 -30.53
CA ASN A 240 -2.12 -9.22 -29.33
C ASN A 240 -2.67 -9.95 -28.10
N TYR A 241 -4.00 -9.87 -27.90
CA TYR A 241 -4.65 -10.54 -26.78
C TYR A 241 -4.50 -12.07 -26.85
N ILE A 242 -4.79 -12.72 -27.97
CA ILE A 242 -4.78 -14.19 -28.07
C ILE A 242 -3.36 -14.79 -28.02
N ASN A 243 -2.37 -14.05 -28.51
CA ASN A 243 -0.97 -14.45 -28.41
C ASN A 243 -0.49 -14.47 -26.95
N GLU A 244 -0.95 -13.51 -26.15
CA GLU A 244 -0.58 -13.44 -24.75
C GLU A 244 -1.45 -14.38 -23.88
N PHE A 245 -2.75 -14.52 -24.20
CA PHE A 245 -3.74 -15.30 -23.43
C PHE A 245 -4.46 -16.35 -24.30
N PRO A 246 -3.76 -17.36 -24.84
CA PRO A 246 -4.34 -18.34 -25.75
C PRO A 246 -5.45 -19.19 -25.10
N GLN A 247 -5.44 -19.32 -23.77
CA GLN A 247 -6.44 -20.00 -22.94
C GLN A 247 -7.05 -19.06 -21.90
N GLY A 248 -7.04 -17.75 -22.17
CA GLY A 248 -7.51 -16.72 -21.26
C GLY A 248 -9.02 -16.84 -20.95
N LYS A 249 -9.42 -16.30 -19.81
CA LYS A 249 -10.80 -16.36 -19.31
C LYS A 249 -11.79 -15.62 -20.24
N PHE A 250 -11.32 -14.65 -21.02
CA PHE A 250 -12.15 -13.88 -21.96
C PHE A 250 -12.02 -14.37 -23.43
N LYS A 251 -11.34 -15.49 -23.68
CA LYS A 251 -11.11 -16.01 -25.04
C LYS A 251 -12.39 -16.07 -25.88
N LYS A 252 -13.47 -16.61 -25.35
CA LYS A 252 -14.75 -16.72 -26.09
C LYS A 252 -15.29 -15.36 -26.53
N GLN A 253 -15.12 -14.34 -25.68
CA GLN A 253 -15.56 -12.99 -25.96
C GLN A 253 -14.66 -12.32 -27.01
N ALA A 254 -13.35 -12.50 -26.88
CA ALA A 254 -12.36 -12.04 -27.85
C ALA A 254 -12.60 -12.68 -29.23
N ASP A 255 -12.83 -13.99 -29.31
CA ASP A 255 -13.15 -14.71 -30.55
C ASP A 255 -14.42 -14.18 -31.23
N LYS A 256 -15.44 -13.83 -30.43
CA LYS A 256 -16.67 -13.21 -30.94
C LYS A 256 -16.38 -11.84 -31.60
N ILE A 257 -15.62 -10.97 -30.89
CA ILE A 257 -15.22 -9.65 -31.40
C ILE A 257 -14.44 -9.80 -32.73
N PHE A 258 -13.48 -10.74 -32.77
CA PHE A 258 -12.71 -11.03 -33.97
C PHE A 258 -13.61 -11.44 -35.16
N ASN A 259 -14.51 -12.39 -34.94
CA ASN A 259 -15.39 -12.89 -35.98
C ASN A 259 -16.33 -11.81 -36.54
N GLU A 260 -16.83 -10.92 -35.68
CA GLU A 260 -17.65 -9.77 -36.08
C GLU A 260 -16.83 -8.73 -36.83
N SER A 261 -15.63 -8.41 -36.33
CA SER A 261 -14.73 -7.45 -36.98
C SER A 261 -14.26 -7.91 -38.37
N LYS A 262 -13.99 -9.20 -38.52
CA LYS A 262 -13.53 -9.78 -39.80
C LYS A 262 -14.58 -9.72 -40.90
N LYS A 263 -15.87 -9.69 -40.57
CA LYS A 263 -16.95 -9.56 -41.58
C LYS A 263 -16.90 -8.20 -42.28
N ILE A 264 -16.53 -7.15 -41.52
CA ILE A 264 -16.54 -5.75 -42.02
C ILE A 264 -15.16 -5.34 -42.55
N ALA A 265 -14.09 -5.84 -41.96
CA ALA A 265 -12.71 -5.49 -42.35
C ALA A 265 -12.28 -6.10 -43.72
N LYS A 266 -13.08 -6.99 -44.33
CA LYS A 266 -12.80 -7.65 -45.61
C LYS A 266 -13.08 -6.78 -46.83
N ASP A 267 -13.89 -5.75 -46.64
CA ASP A 267 -14.24 -4.78 -47.66
C ASP A 267 -13.25 -3.60 -47.64
#